data_7c3323b009ba6b8da33937b0f8c76081
#
_entry.id   7c3323b009ba6b8da33937b0f8c76081
#
_cell.length_a   1.000
_cell.length_b   1.000
_cell.length_c   1.000
_cell.angle_alpha   90.00
_cell.angle_beta   90.00
_cell.angle_gamma   90.00
#
_symmetry.space_group_name_H-M   'P 1'
#
loop_
_entity.id
_entity.type
_entity.pdbx_description
1 polymer ?
#
loop_
_entity_poly.entity_id
_entity_poly.type
_entity_poly.pdbx_seq_one_letter_code
_entity_poly.pdbx_strand_id
1 'polypeptide(L)'
;MDWKGREQSQNVEDRRGSRGGGGGGKTPGILGIIVVLVGAYYGVDLSGLVGGSSSMGIPTQQASRLDSQQEAELNELSRVVLADTEKAWGKYFQQHGQSYRPTTMVLYEGGTSTACGTGQSAMGPFYCPGDQKVYLDLSFYEDMRTKLESASDAAFAYVIAHEVGHHVQNLLGILPKVHKMQQDRKSTRLNSSH
;
A
#
# COMPACT_ATOMS: atom_id res chain seq x y z
N MET A 1 -18.99 -14.81 -3.96
CA MET A 1 -17.83 -15.73 -4.10
C MET A 1 -17.66 -16.47 -2.78
N ASP A 2 -17.47 -17.80 -2.81
CA ASP A 2 -17.29 -18.57 -1.57
C ASP A 2 -15.79 -18.64 -1.23
N TRP A 3 -15.38 -17.78 -0.30
CA TRP A 3 -13.97 -17.63 0.10
C TRP A 3 -13.75 -17.76 1.61
N LYS A 4 -14.82 -17.61 2.42
CA LYS A 4 -14.72 -17.66 3.89
C LYS A 4 -14.19 -19.01 4.38
N GLY A 5 -13.22 -18.97 5.30
CA GLY A 5 -12.61 -20.19 5.87
C GLY A 5 -11.63 -20.91 4.95
N ARG A 6 -11.27 -20.35 3.78
CA ARG A 6 -10.24 -20.92 2.90
C ARG A 6 -8.84 -20.58 3.40
N GLU A 7 -7.85 -21.28 2.84
CA GLU A 7 -6.43 -21.03 3.17
C GLU A 7 -6.02 -19.59 2.88
N GLN A 8 -5.30 -19.00 3.82
CA GLN A 8 -4.82 -17.62 3.77
C GLN A 8 -3.31 -17.59 3.60
N SER A 9 -2.82 -16.69 2.74
CA SER A 9 -1.39 -16.45 2.58
C SER A 9 -0.78 -15.84 3.84
N GLN A 10 0.44 -16.25 4.15
CA GLN A 10 1.29 -15.67 5.18
C GLN A 10 2.20 -14.56 4.63
N ASN A 11 2.26 -14.38 3.29
CA ASN A 11 3.06 -13.36 2.64
C ASN A 11 2.38 -11.99 2.68
N VAL A 12 1.95 -11.57 3.88
CA VAL A 12 1.27 -10.30 4.11
C VAL A 12 1.97 -9.54 5.23
N GLU A 13 2.35 -8.31 4.93
CA GLU A 13 2.89 -7.34 5.87
C GLU A 13 1.79 -6.33 6.20
N ASP A 14 1.29 -6.35 7.43
CA ASP A 14 0.23 -5.46 7.87
C ASP A 14 0.83 -4.22 8.54
N ARG A 15 0.73 -3.08 7.87
CA ARG A 15 1.19 -1.77 8.36
C ARG A 15 0.03 -0.87 8.82
N ARG A 16 -1.21 -1.37 8.81
CA ARG A 16 -2.37 -0.61 9.28
C ARG A 16 -2.22 -0.30 10.76
N GLY A 17 -2.66 0.88 11.17
CA GLY A 17 -2.49 1.35 12.56
C GLY A 17 -1.05 1.69 12.94
N SER A 18 -0.06 1.38 12.09
CA SER A 18 1.29 1.88 12.22
C SER A 18 1.31 3.30 11.67
N ARG A 19 0.98 4.28 12.49
CA ARG A 19 1.30 5.68 12.20
C ARG A 19 2.78 5.72 11.88
N GLY A 20 3.13 6.22 10.68
CA GLY A 20 4.49 6.28 10.16
C GLY A 20 5.49 6.54 11.27
N GLY A 21 6.02 5.46 11.83
CA GLY A 21 6.81 5.48 13.04
C GLY A 21 8.26 5.63 12.68
N GLY A 22 8.76 6.82 12.84
CA GLY A 22 10.06 6.96 13.46
C GLY A 22 9.90 6.50 14.91
N GLY A 23 10.73 5.53 15.29
CA GLY A 23 10.89 4.84 16.54
C GLY A 23 10.33 5.42 17.83
N GLY A 24 9.84 4.50 18.59
CA GLY A 24 9.56 4.38 19.97
C GLY A 24 9.83 5.48 20.96
N GLY A 25 8.95 5.57 21.94
CA GLY A 25 9.11 6.36 23.15
C GLY A 25 8.25 7.62 23.12
N LYS A 26 7.56 7.85 24.21
CA LYS A 26 6.80 9.07 24.51
C LYS A 26 7.68 10.31 24.68
N THR A 27 8.68 10.48 23.84
CA THR A 27 9.47 11.71 23.77
C THR A 27 8.86 12.60 22.70
N PRO A 28 8.53 13.85 23.00
CA PRO A 28 8.12 14.81 21.98
C PRO A 28 9.21 14.83 20.89
N GLY A 29 8.82 14.65 19.63
CA GLY A 29 9.77 14.71 18.51
C GLY A 29 10.55 16.02 18.54
N ILE A 30 11.70 16.06 17.92
CA ILE A 30 12.60 17.24 17.89
C ILE A 30 11.81 18.54 17.58
N LEU A 31 10.81 18.47 16.71
CA LEU A 31 9.92 19.58 16.38
C LEU A 31 9.09 20.04 17.60
N GLY A 32 8.58 19.09 18.40
CA GLY A 32 7.85 19.41 19.62
C GLY A 32 8.75 20.07 20.69
N ILE A 33 10.00 19.62 20.80
CA ILE A 33 10.99 20.23 21.69
C ILE A 33 11.31 21.65 21.23
N ILE A 34 11.49 21.87 19.94
CA ILE A 34 11.75 23.22 19.37
C ILE A 34 10.57 24.15 19.65
N VAL A 35 9.32 23.72 19.46
CA VAL A 35 8.14 24.52 19.74
C VAL A 35 8.05 24.92 21.21
N VAL A 36 8.35 24.00 22.14
CA VAL A 36 8.37 24.30 23.58
C VAL A 36 9.49 25.28 23.94
N LEU A 37 10.68 25.12 23.37
CA LEU A 37 11.82 26.00 23.62
C LEU A 37 11.59 27.42 23.08
N VAL A 38 11.01 27.52 21.87
CA VAL A 38 10.63 28.82 21.29
C VAL A 38 9.53 29.47 22.12
N GLY A 39 8.52 28.71 22.56
CA GLY A 39 7.48 29.22 23.46
C GLY A 39 8.06 29.76 24.78
N ALA A 40 8.97 29.02 25.38
CA ALA A 40 9.64 29.44 26.62
C ALA A 40 10.50 30.71 26.44
N TYR A 41 11.14 30.85 25.27
CA TYR A 41 11.94 32.04 24.93
C TYR A 41 11.06 33.31 24.80
N TYR A 42 9.86 33.18 24.27
CA TYR A 42 8.91 34.29 24.12
C TYR A 42 7.93 34.45 25.29
N GLY A 43 8.11 33.66 26.39
CA GLY A 43 7.25 33.72 27.57
C GLY A 43 5.85 33.15 27.37
N VAL A 44 5.63 32.36 26.31
CA VAL A 44 4.37 31.70 25.99
C VAL A 44 4.48 30.22 26.32
N ASP A 45 3.60 29.73 27.21
CA ASP A 45 3.54 28.32 27.55
C ASP A 45 2.84 27.55 26.43
N LEU A 46 3.64 26.92 25.56
CA LEU A 46 3.19 26.07 24.45
C LEU A 46 3.24 24.57 24.80
N SER A 47 3.49 24.21 26.05
CA SER A 47 3.55 22.81 26.50
C SER A 47 2.23 22.08 26.31
N GLY A 48 1.10 22.79 26.41
CA GLY A 48 -0.23 22.27 26.10
C GLY A 48 -0.44 21.90 24.63
N LEU A 49 0.31 22.49 23.72
CA LEU A 49 0.23 22.17 22.28
C LEU A 49 0.93 20.85 21.92
N VAL A 50 1.87 20.42 22.76
CA VAL A 50 2.68 19.23 22.52
C VAL A 50 2.15 18.02 23.30
N GLY A 51 1.40 18.23 24.36
CA GLY A 51 0.92 17.17 25.25
C GLY A 51 -0.60 17.07 25.45
N GLY A 52 -1.40 17.95 24.91
CA GLY A 52 -2.84 18.00 25.16
C GLY A 52 -3.67 17.93 23.89
N SER A 53 -4.59 16.99 23.87
CA SER A 53 -5.73 16.95 22.95
C SER A 53 -6.50 18.26 23.02
N SER A 54 -6.25 19.19 22.11
CA SER A 54 -7.10 20.35 21.88
C SER A 54 -7.43 20.40 20.40
N SER A 55 -8.68 20.10 20.13
CA SER A 55 -9.39 20.27 18.87
C SER A 55 -9.14 21.65 18.28
N MET A 56 -8.14 21.78 17.42
CA MET A 56 -8.17 22.73 16.34
C MET A 56 -8.18 21.91 15.06
N GLY A 57 -9.33 21.97 14.36
CA GLY A 57 -9.62 21.19 13.18
C GLY A 57 -8.61 21.41 12.07
N ILE A 58 -7.60 20.57 12.08
CA ILE A 58 -6.91 20.19 10.86
C ILE A 58 -7.62 18.91 10.42
N PRO A 59 -8.22 18.85 9.23
CA PRO A 59 -8.81 17.63 8.73
C PRO A 59 -7.69 16.69 8.32
N THR A 60 -7.07 16.04 9.29
CA THR A 60 -6.09 14.97 9.09
C THR A 60 -6.54 13.76 9.85
N GLN A 61 -7.59 13.17 9.37
CA GLN A 61 -7.86 11.74 9.48
C GLN A 61 -8.96 11.44 8.47
N GLN A 62 -8.59 10.96 7.31
CA GLN A 62 -9.44 10.00 6.64
C GLN A 62 -9.47 8.81 7.60
N ALA A 63 -10.39 8.85 8.57
CA ALA A 63 -10.77 7.68 9.33
C ALA A 63 -11.11 6.60 8.29
N SER A 64 -10.63 5.38 8.51
CA SER A 64 -10.99 4.24 7.70
C SER A 64 -12.51 4.31 7.43
N ARG A 65 -12.89 4.41 6.16
CA ARG A 65 -14.31 4.48 5.76
C ARG A 65 -15.02 3.15 5.98
N LEU A 66 -14.25 2.14 6.34
CA LEU A 66 -14.71 0.80 6.64
C LEU A 66 -14.98 0.67 8.13
N ASP A 67 -16.05 -0.03 8.49
CA ASP A 67 -16.21 -0.50 9.87
C ASP A 67 -15.22 -1.66 10.14
N SER A 68 -15.01 -1.97 11.42
CA SER A 68 -14.04 -2.98 11.84
C SER A 68 -14.37 -4.40 11.32
N GLN A 69 -15.63 -4.71 11.10
CA GLN A 69 -16.05 -6.01 10.57
C GLN A 69 -15.76 -6.11 9.08
N GLN A 70 -16.10 -5.07 8.30
CA GLN A 70 -15.77 -4.98 6.87
C GLN A 70 -14.27 -5.05 6.65
N GLU A 71 -13.49 -4.34 7.47
CA GLU A 71 -12.05 -4.34 7.38
C GLU A 71 -11.46 -5.73 7.65
N ALA A 72 -11.98 -6.45 8.64
CA ALA A 72 -11.57 -7.83 8.93
C ALA A 72 -11.92 -8.78 7.77
N GLU A 73 -13.12 -8.68 7.21
CA GLU A 73 -13.56 -9.48 6.07
C GLU A 73 -12.71 -9.21 4.81
N LEU A 74 -12.41 -7.95 4.51
CA LEU A 74 -11.56 -7.59 3.37
C LEU A 74 -10.10 -8.01 3.55
N ASN A 75 -9.59 -7.97 4.78
CA ASN A 75 -8.27 -8.51 5.09
C ASN A 75 -8.23 -10.03 4.86
N GLU A 76 -9.23 -10.76 5.34
CA GLU A 76 -9.34 -12.21 5.12
C GLU A 76 -9.44 -12.53 3.62
N LEU A 77 -10.34 -11.86 2.89
CA LEU A 77 -10.49 -12.01 1.44
C LEU A 77 -9.17 -11.76 0.71
N SER A 78 -8.46 -10.68 1.06
CA SER A 78 -7.17 -10.34 0.45
C SER A 78 -6.16 -11.47 0.61
N ARG A 79 -6.07 -12.07 1.80
CA ARG A 79 -5.16 -13.17 2.09
C ARG A 79 -5.54 -14.45 1.36
N VAL A 80 -6.84 -14.75 1.24
CA VAL A 80 -7.33 -15.90 0.48
C VAL A 80 -6.99 -15.75 -1.01
N VAL A 81 -7.26 -14.58 -1.58
CA VAL A 81 -6.95 -14.31 -2.99
C VAL A 81 -5.46 -14.41 -3.24
N LEU A 82 -4.62 -13.87 -2.36
CA LEU A 82 -3.17 -13.98 -2.48
C LEU A 82 -2.72 -15.45 -2.47
N ALA A 83 -3.24 -16.28 -1.54
CA ALA A 83 -2.94 -17.71 -1.48
C ALA A 83 -3.37 -18.44 -2.77
N ASP A 84 -4.52 -18.09 -3.33
CA ASP A 84 -4.99 -18.68 -4.60
C ASP A 84 -4.07 -18.30 -5.77
N THR A 85 -3.60 -17.06 -5.83
CA THR A 85 -2.62 -16.62 -6.85
C THR A 85 -1.28 -17.34 -6.68
N GLU A 86 -0.82 -17.55 -5.45
CA GLU A 86 0.41 -18.29 -5.15
C GLU A 86 0.34 -19.74 -5.66
N LYS A 87 -0.80 -20.41 -5.42
CA LYS A 87 -1.03 -21.77 -5.92
C LYS A 87 -1.08 -21.81 -7.44
N ALA A 88 -1.81 -20.90 -8.05
CA ALA A 88 -1.97 -20.85 -9.50
C ALA A 88 -0.62 -20.61 -10.19
N TRP A 89 0.12 -19.58 -9.77
CA TRP A 89 1.41 -19.26 -10.35
C TRP A 89 2.50 -20.28 -9.97
N GLY A 90 2.48 -20.81 -8.76
CA GLY A 90 3.37 -21.90 -8.35
C GLY A 90 3.25 -23.12 -9.28
N LYS A 91 2.02 -23.54 -9.58
CA LYS A 91 1.75 -24.61 -10.53
C LYS A 91 2.21 -24.28 -11.94
N TYR A 92 1.93 -23.07 -12.42
CA TYR A 92 2.34 -22.62 -13.75
C TYR A 92 3.87 -22.63 -13.91
N PHE A 93 4.61 -22.04 -12.97
CA PHE A 93 6.07 -22.00 -13.01
C PHE A 93 6.67 -23.41 -12.93
N GLN A 94 6.13 -24.27 -12.05
CA GLN A 94 6.56 -25.67 -11.94
C GLN A 94 6.40 -26.45 -13.25
N GLN A 95 5.28 -26.26 -13.94
CA GLN A 95 5.04 -26.88 -15.25
C GLN A 95 6.02 -26.43 -16.34
N HIS A 96 6.64 -25.27 -16.15
CA HIS A 96 7.67 -24.72 -17.04
C HIS A 96 9.11 -24.93 -16.51
N GLY A 97 9.30 -25.80 -15.51
CA GLY A 97 10.61 -26.11 -14.94
C GLY A 97 11.23 -24.96 -14.12
N GLN A 98 10.41 -24.04 -13.63
CA GLN A 98 10.83 -22.87 -12.88
C GLN A 98 10.21 -22.87 -11.48
N SER A 99 10.82 -22.13 -10.55
CA SER A 99 10.27 -21.90 -9.22
C SER A 99 9.62 -20.52 -9.14
N TYR A 100 8.38 -20.48 -8.68
CA TYR A 100 7.70 -19.23 -8.40
C TYR A 100 8.20 -18.63 -7.07
N ARG A 101 8.49 -17.35 -7.06
CA ARG A 101 8.75 -16.58 -5.83
C ARG A 101 7.54 -15.70 -5.56
N PRO A 102 6.76 -15.99 -4.51
CA PRO A 102 5.60 -15.18 -4.17
C PRO A 102 5.96 -13.72 -3.88
N THR A 103 5.05 -12.82 -4.17
CA THR A 103 5.12 -11.43 -3.73
C THR A 103 4.67 -11.30 -2.28
N THR A 104 5.09 -10.26 -1.59
CA THR A 104 4.50 -9.85 -0.31
C THR A 104 3.44 -8.78 -0.56
N MET A 105 2.26 -8.96 0.00
CA MET A 105 1.22 -7.93 0.00
C MET A 105 1.36 -7.07 1.26
N VAL A 106 1.50 -5.77 1.07
CA VAL A 106 1.55 -4.78 2.16
C VAL A 106 0.16 -4.14 2.30
N LEU A 107 -0.47 -4.38 3.44
CA LEU A 107 -1.69 -3.68 3.81
C LEU A 107 -1.31 -2.39 4.54
N TYR A 108 -1.83 -1.26 4.09
CA TYR A 108 -1.54 0.04 4.68
C TYR A 108 -2.81 0.91 4.75
N GLU A 109 -2.72 2.03 5.41
CA GLU A 109 -3.79 3.02 5.54
C GLU A 109 -3.24 4.42 5.26
N GLY A 110 -3.88 5.15 4.35
CA GLY A 110 -3.53 6.52 3.97
C GLY A 110 -2.28 6.62 3.11
N GLY A 111 -1.12 6.30 3.67
CA GLY A 111 0.16 6.38 2.98
C GLY A 111 1.18 5.41 3.52
N THR A 112 2.13 5.01 2.66
CA THR A 112 3.24 4.10 3.02
C THR A 112 4.49 4.39 2.20
N SER A 113 5.66 4.12 2.77
CA SER A 113 6.94 4.19 2.03
C SER A 113 7.18 2.92 1.25
N THR A 114 7.65 3.06 0.01
CA THR A 114 8.01 1.95 -0.88
C THR A 114 9.35 2.24 -1.57
N ALA A 115 9.97 1.24 -2.17
CA ALA A 115 11.16 1.45 -3.00
C ALA A 115 10.87 2.25 -4.29
N CYS A 116 9.60 2.38 -4.67
CA CYS A 116 9.16 3.16 -5.84
C CYS A 116 8.70 4.59 -5.47
N GLY A 117 8.91 5.03 -4.22
CA GLY A 117 8.43 6.31 -3.70
C GLY A 117 7.31 6.15 -2.67
N THR A 118 6.62 7.23 -2.36
CA THR A 118 5.50 7.21 -1.41
C THR A 118 4.23 6.70 -2.09
N GLY A 119 3.69 5.59 -1.58
CA GLY A 119 2.36 5.11 -1.93
C GLY A 119 1.28 5.85 -1.16
N GLN A 120 0.17 6.16 -1.80
CA GLN A 120 -0.99 6.82 -1.19
C GLN A 120 -2.27 6.09 -1.58
N SER A 121 -3.21 6.00 -0.65
CA SER A 121 -4.52 5.34 -0.87
C SER A 121 -5.26 5.86 -2.11
N ALA A 122 -5.13 7.16 -2.41
CA ALA A 122 -5.74 7.78 -3.58
C ALA A 122 -5.22 7.23 -4.94
N MET A 123 -4.07 6.56 -4.95
CA MET A 123 -3.51 5.92 -6.15
C MET A 123 -4.16 4.57 -6.47
N GLY A 124 -4.94 4.01 -5.52
CA GLY A 124 -5.42 2.64 -5.59
C GLY A 124 -4.32 1.60 -5.30
N PRO A 125 -4.63 0.31 -5.43
CA PRO A 125 -3.66 -0.76 -5.33
C PRO A 125 -2.56 -0.65 -6.40
N PHE A 126 -1.35 -1.06 -6.08
CA PHE A 126 -0.23 -1.04 -7.03
C PHE A 126 0.85 -2.06 -6.69
N TYR A 127 1.62 -2.45 -7.70
CA TYR A 127 2.83 -3.23 -7.57
C TYR A 127 4.08 -2.35 -7.69
N CYS A 128 5.04 -2.51 -6.79
CA CYS A 128 6.33 -1.85 -6.87
C CYS A 128 7.42 -2.83 -7.32
N PRO A 129 7.98 -2.67 -8.54
CA PRO A 129 9.06 -3.55 -9.01
C PRO A 129 10.35 -3.44 -8.20
N GLY A 130 10.58 -2.29 -7.54
CA GLY A 130 11.81 -2.02 -6.80
C GLY A 130 11.96 -2.86 -5.54
N ASP A 131 10.88 -3.15 -4.83
CA ASP A 131 10.85 -4.03 -3.66
C ASP A 131 10.07 -5.33 -3.88
N GLN A 132 9.47 -5.49 -5.06
CA GLN A 132 8.69 -6.66 -5.46
C GLN A 132 7.48 -6.93 -4.54
N LYS A 133 6.82 -5.86 -4.11
CA LYS A 133 5.65 -5.93 -3.23
C LYS A 133 4.40 -5.36 -3.89
N VAL A 134 3.26 -5.93 -3.55
CA VAL A 134 1.93 -5.40 -3.85
C VAL A 134 1.48 -4.55 -2.68
N TYR A 135 0.94 -3.38 -2.93
CA TYR A 135 0.46 -2.43 -1.94
C TYR A 135 -1.05 -2.25 -2.06
N LEU A 136 -1.75 -2.41 -0.95
CA LEU A 136 -3.21 -2.38 -0.89
C LEU A 136 -3.69 -1.63 0.34
N ASP A 137 -4.47 -0.57 0.14
CA ASP A 137 -5.32 0.02 1.18
C ASP A 137 -6.73 -0.58 1.06
N LEU A 138 -7.23 -1.18 2.13
CA LEU A 138 -8.54 -1.85 2.12
C LEU A 138 -9.69 -0.87 1.87
N SER A 139 -9.52 0.43 2.16
CA SER A 139 -10.49 1.47 1.85
C SER A 139 -10.77 1.62 0.35
N PHE A 140 -9.91 1.09 -0.50
CA PHE A 140 -10.12 1.03 -1.95
C PHE A 140 -11.41 0.28 -2.32
N TYR A 141 -11.84 -0.69 -1.51
CA TYR A 141 -13.12 -1.36 -1.71
C TYR A 141 -14.29 -0.37 -1.69
N GLU A 142 -14.26 0.58 -0.75
CA GLU A 142 -15.28 1.65 -0.68
C GLU A 142 -15.20 2.59 -1.89
N ASP A 143 -14.00 2.88 -2.38
CA ASP A 143 -13.83 3.66 -3.61
C ASP A 143 -14.39 2.92 -4.83
N MET A 144 -14.21 1.61 -4.91
CA MET A 144 -14.85 0.78 -5.95
C MET A 144 -16.39 0.84 -5.84
N ARG A 145 -16.93 0.74 -4.64
CA ARG A 145 -18.38 0.77 -4.38
C ARG A 145 -18.98 2.13 -4.74
N THR A 146 -18.35 3.21 -4.34
CA THR A 146 -18.92 4.56 -4.45
C THR A 146 -18.65 5.23 -5.79
N LYS A 147 -17.48 4.95 -6.40
CA LYS A 147 -17.05 5.62 -7.63
C LYS A 147 -17.29 4.78 -8.88
N LEU A 148 -17.24 3.46 -8.77
CA LEU A 148 -17.32 2.56 -9.91
C LEU A 148 -18.60 1.71 -9.92
N GLU A 149 -19.47 1.86 -8.90
CA GLU A 149 -20.71 1.07 -8.72
C GLU A 149 -20.48 -0.45 -8.87
N SER A 150 -19.24 -0.91 -8.66
CA SER A 150 -18.75 -2.24 -9.01
C SER A 150 -18.19 -3.00 -7.81
N ALA A 151 -18.62 -2.68 -6.58
CA ALA A 151 -18.12 -3.38 -5.41
C ALA A 151 -18.67 -4.80 -5.35
N SER A 152 -17.83 -5.75 -5.69
CA SER A 152 -18.05 -7.17 -5.39
C SER A 152 -16.75 -7.79 -4.96
N ASP A 153 -16.83 -8.84 -4.14
CA ASP A 153 -15.66 -9.65 -3.77
C ASP A 153 -14.86 -10.10 -4.99
N ALA A 154 -15.54 -10.43 -6.08
CA ALA A 154 -14.90 -10.86 -7.33
C ALA A 154 -14.14 -9.72 -8.01
N ALA A 155 -14.68 -8.50 -8.03
CA ALA A 155 -13.98 -7.34 -8.59
C ALA A 155 -12.75 -6.99 -7.74
N PHE A 156 -12.86 -7.02 -6.42
CA PHE A 156 -11.75 -6.79 -5.52
C PHE A 156 -10.66 -7.86 -5.65
N ALA A 157 -11.05 -9.14 -5.73
CA ALA A 157 -10.15 -10.25 -5.98
C ALA A 157 -9.41 -10.11 -7.32
N TYR A 158 -10.12 -9.64 -8.37
CA TYR A 158 -9.51 -9.38 -9.67
C TYR A 158 -8.41 -8.32 -9.59
N VAL A 159 -8.64 -7.22 -8.86
CA VAL A 159 -7.63 -6.16 -8.70
C VAL A 159 -6.38 -6.71 -8.01
N ILE A 160 -6.53 -7.48 -6.93
CA ILE A 160 -5.38 -8.11 -6.24
C ILE A 160 -4.62 -9.03 -7.20
N ALA A 161 -5.34 -9.89 -7.93
CA ALA A 161 -4.73 -10.80 -8.90
C ALA A 161 -4.02 -10.06 -10.06
N HIS A 162 -4.54 -8.88 -10.46
CA HIS A 162 -3.91 -8.01 -11.45
C HIS A 162 -2.55 -7.49 -10.97
N GLU A 163 -2.47 -7.02 -9.71
CA GLU A 163 -1.19 -6.55 -9.14
C GLU A 163 -0.17 -7.69 -8.98
N VAL A 164 -0.63 -8.90 -8.61
CA VAL A 164 0.21 -10.10 -8.63
C VAL A 164 0.66 -10.42 -10.06
N GLY A 165 -0.17 -10.18 -11.07
CA GLY A 165 0.20 -10.30 -12.49
C GLY A 165 1.40 -9.42 -12.86
N HIS A 166 1.48 -8.19 -12.35
CA HIS A 166 2.64 -7.33 -12.52
C HIS A 166 3.90 -7.91 -11.86
N HIS A 167 3.77 -8.55 -10.70
CA HIS A 167 4.90 -9.27 -10.09
C HIS A 167 5.40 -10.40 -11.00
N VAL A 168 4.51 -11.18 -11.58
CA VAL A 168 4.88 -12.24 -12.53
C VAL A 168 5.56 -11.66 -13.77
N GLN A 169 5.04 -10.57 -14.35
CA GLN A 169 5.69 -9.87 -15.47
C GLN A 169 7.10 -9.40 -15.10
N ASN A 170 7.30 -8.95 -13.86
CA ASN A 170 8.62 -8.57 -13.37
C ASN A 170 9.57 -9.78 -13.27
N LEU A 171 9.11 -10.91 -12.71
CA LEU A 171 9.89 -12.15 -12.62
C LEU A 171 10.29 -12.69 -14.01
N LEU A 172 9.42 -12.55 -14.99
CA LEU A 172 9.67 -12.95 -16.39
C LEU A 172 10.52 -11.94 -17.19
N GLY A 173 10.96 -10.83 -16.57
CA GLY A 173 11.77 -9.80 -17.21
C GLY A 173 10.99 -8.91 -18.20
N ILE A 174 9.67 -9.01 -18.25
CA ILE A 174 8.82 -8.22 -19.16
C ILE A 174 8.82 -6.75 -18.75
N LEU A 175 8.59 -6.44 -17.46
CA LEU A 175 8.55 -5.05 -16.98
C LEU A 175 9.89 -4.31 -17.18
N PRO A 176 11.05 -4.87 -16.83
CA PRO A 176 12.34 -4.24 -17.14
C PRO A 176 12.55 -3.94 -18.62
N LYS A 177 12.11 -4.87 -19.48
CA LYS A 177 12.21 -4.70 -20.94
C LYS A 177 11.33 -3.55 -21.45
N VAL A 178 10.08 -3.47 -20.96
CA VAL A 178 9.16 -2.38 -21.30
C VAL A 178 9.70 -1.03 -20.83
N HIS A 179 10.20 -0.95 -19.59
CA HIS A 179 10.81 0.28 -19.06
C HIS A 179 12.00 0.76 -19.93
N LYS A 180 12.87 -0.15 -20.33
CA LYS A 180 13.99 0.18 -21.24
C LYS A 180 13.49 0.75 -22.57
N MET A 181 12.51 0.10 -23.18
CA MET A 181 11.92 0.58 -24.44
C MET A 181 11.28 1.97 -24.31
N GLN A 182 10.67 2.27 -23.17
CA GLN A 182 10.08 3.59 -22.90
C GLN A 182 11.15 4.67 -22.72
N GLN A 183 12.25 4.35 -22.05
CA GLN A 183 13.39 5.25 -21.89
C GLN A 183 14.05 5.57 -23.23
N ASP A 184 14.26 4.55 -24.06
CA ASP A 184 14.86 4.72 -25.41
C ASP A 184 13.97 5.61 -26.31
N ARG A 185 12.65 5.47 -26.23
CA ARG A 185 11.71 6.35 -26.95
C ARG A 185 11.75 7.80 -26.45
N LYS A 186 11.91 8.02 -25.14
CA LYS A 186 12.05 9.38 -24.59
C LYS A 186 13.33 10.05 -25.07
N SER A 187 14.44 9.34 -25.06
CA SER A 187 15.74 9.87 -25.53
C SER A 187 15.70 10.20 -27.01
N THR A 188 15.09 9.35 -27.83
CA THR A 188 14.94 9.59 -29.27
C THR A 188 14.10 10.83 -29.56
N ARG A 189 12.99 11.05 -28.82
CA ARG A 189 12.15 12.25 -28.98
C ARG A 189 12.88 13.53 -28.57
N LEU A 190 13.67 13.49 -27.49
CA LEU A 190 14.46 14.67 -27.06
C LEU A 190 15.54 15.04 -28.07
N ASN A 191 16.18 14.04 -28.70
CA ASN A 191 17.22 14.27 -29.72
C ASN A 191 16.66 14.72 -31.10
N SER A 192 15.36 14.46 -31.38
CA SER A 192 14.72 14.88 -32.61
C SER A 192 14.09 16.29 -32.54
N SER A 193 14.18 16.96 -31.39
CA SER A 193 13.61 18.29 -31.14
C SER A 193 14.64 19.40 -31.16
N HIS A 194 15.86 19.14 -31.71
CA HIS A 194 16.94 20.12 -31.92
C HIS A 194 17.23 20.32 -33.39
#